data_56ec74db60e0e364352b291fac4d2ed9
#
_entry.id   56ec74db60e0e364352b291fac4d2ed9
#
_cell.length_a   1.000
_cell.length_b   1.000
_cell.length_c   1.000
_cell.angle_alpha   90.00
_cell.angle_beta   90.00
_cell.angle_gamma   90.00
#
_symmetry.space_group_name_H-M   'P 1'
#
loop_
_entity.id
_entity.type
_entity.pdbx_description
1 polymer ?
#
loop_
_entity_poly.entity_id
_entity_poly.type
_entity_poly.pdbx_seq_one_letter_code
_entity_poly.pdbx_strand_id
1 'polypeptide(L)'
;LILLTLFLILALSAATVRRSLERASNDIAADEDAPYFVRLKSWGWENRTFVSILGLFVVAYLVVIGYQTLMGIGVYQGYTPDQPVKFIHSVHVCENEVDCQYCHHSAYESKHAGIPSTNVCMNCHKAVKKGSRYGEVEIGKIYAAIGFDPETGTYLDGEGQNGYQSPQDDFQGEPLKWNKVHNLPDHVFFSHQQHVV
;
A
#
# COMPACT_ATOMS: atom_id res chain seq x y z
N LEU A 1 -15.99 32.76 -6.59
CA LEU A 1 -15.75 33.13 -7.99
C LEU A 1 -15.71 31.89 -8.89
N ILE A 2 -14.83 30.91 -8.60
CA ILE A 2 -14.64 29.69 -9.41
C ILE A 2 -15.94 28.86 -9.52
N LEU A 3 -16.69 28.68 -8.44
CA LEU A 3 -17.99 27.97 -8.48
C LEU A 3 -19.03 28.70 -9.33
N LEU A 4 -19.04 30.01 -9.29
CA LEU A 4 -19.97 30.83 -10.10
C LEU A 4 -19.64 30.74 -11.59
N THR A 5 -18.35 30.80 -11.93
CA THR A 5 -17.92 30.62 -13.34
C THR A 5 -18.19 29.22 -13.87
N LEU A 6 -17.96 28.18 -13.07
CA LEU A 6 -18.32 26.79 -13.40
C LEU A 6 -19.82 26.63 -13.60
N PHE A 7 -20.65 27.21 -12.74
CA PHE A 7 -22.10 27.16 -12.86
C PHE A 7 -22.58 27.90 -14.13
N LEU A 8 -21.99 29.04 -14.44
CA LEU A 8 -22.33 29.81 -15.64
C LEU A 8 -21.95 29.06 -16.94
N ILE A 9 -20.78 28.43 -16.95
CA ILE A 9 -20.33 27.57 -18.07
C ILE A 9 -21.26 26.38 -18.24
N LEU A 10 -21.66 25.70 -17.14
CA LEU A 10 -22.61 24.60 -17.16
C LEU A 10 -23.99 25.03 -17.65
N ALA A 11 -24.50 26.18 -17.20
CA ALA A 11 -25.80 26.70 -17.61
C ALA A 11 -25.80 27.09 -19.10
N LEU A 12 -24.74 27.73 -19.59
CA LEU A 12 -24.60 28.09 -21.01
C LEU A 12 -24.45 26.84 -21.88
N SER A 13 -23.69 25.84 -21.42
CA SER A 13 -23.54 24.57 -22.16
C SER A 13 -24.86 23.80 -22.19
N ALA A 14 -25.61 23.76 -21.10
CA ALA A 14 -26.93 23.12 -21.05
C ALA A 14 -27.93 23.81 -22.01
N ALA A 15 -27.93 25.14 -22.08
CA ALA A 15 -28.78 25.89 -23.00
C ALA A 15 -28.40 25.66 -24.49
N THR A 16 -27.11 25.55 -24.78
CA THR A 16 -26.65 25.22 -26.14
C THR A 16 -26.98 23.80 -26.54
N VAL A 17 -26.82 22.84 -25.63
CA VAL A 17 -27.22 21.42 -25.82
C VAL A 17 -28.72 21.32 -26.09
N ARG A 18 -29.54 21.99 -25.28
CA ARG A 18 -30.99 21.99 -25.48
C ARG A 18 -31.39 22.50 -26.87
N ARG A 19 -30.84 23.65 -27.31
CA ARG A 19 -31.09 24.21 -28.64
C ARG A 19 -30.63 23.27 -29.76
N SER A 20 -29.51 22.60 -29.58
CA SER A 20 -28.98 21.63 -30.54
C SER A 20 -29.83 20.39 -30.64
N LEU A 21 -30.36 19.89 -29.48
CA LEU A 21 -31.27 18.75 -29.44
C LEU A 21 -32.60 19.09 -30.10
N GLU A 22 -33.15 20.30 -29.89
CA GLU A 22 -34.38 20.77 -30.56
C GLU A 22 -34.19 20.86 -32.09
N ARG A 23 -33.03 21.36 -32.58
CA ARG A 23 -32.73 21.37 -34.00
C ARG A 23 -32.52 19.97 -34.57
N ALA A 24 -31.75 19.11 -33.89
CA ALA A 24 -31.50 17.75 -34.29
C ALA A 24 -32.83 16.91 -34.29
N SER A 25 -33.74 17.18 -33.37
CA SER A 25 -35.05 16.55 -33.35
C SER A 25 -35.91 16.93 -34.58
N ASN A 26 -35.80 18.18 -35.05
CA ASN A 26 -36.51 18.63 -36.26
C ASN A 26 -35.88 18.09 -37.55
N ASP A 27 -34.54 17.96 -37.57
CA ASP A 27 -33.82 17.41 -38.74
C ASP A 27 -33.88 15.87 -38.80
N ILE A 28 -33.98 15.20 -37.66
CA ILE A 28 -34.15 13.72 -37.57
C ILE A 28 -35.51 13.27 -38.13
N ALA A 29 -36.56 14.10 -37.99
CA ALA A 29 -37.83 13.82 -38.60
C ALA A 29 -37.79 13.78 -40.13
N ALA A 30 -36.73 14.34 -40.76
CA ALA A 30 -36.52 14.37 -42.20
C ALA A 30 -35.62 13.23 -42.72
N ASP A 31 -34.91 12.48 -41.83
CA ASP A 31 -33.97 11.42 -42.22
C ASP A 31 -34.04 10.21 -41.29
N GLU A 32 -35.25 9.62 -41.19
CA GLU A 32 -35.46 8.44 -40.36
C GLU A 32 -34.67 7.20 -40.79
N ASP A 33 -34.18 7.14 -42.02
CA ASP A 33 -33.46 6.00 -42.60
C ASP A 33 -31.95 6.06 -42.41
N ALA A 34 -31.39 7.15 -41.89
CA ALA A 34 -29.92 7.27 -41.71
C ALA A 34 -29.41 6.38 -40.55
N PRO A 35 -28.33 5.63 -40.77
CA PRO A 35 -27.69 4.82 -39.71
C PRO A 35 -27.31 5.68 -38.50
N TYR A 36 -27.49 5.12 -37.29
CA TYR A 36 -27.19 5.79 -36.00
C TYR A 36 -25.84 6.51 -35.99
N PHE A 37 -24.83 5.87 -36.57
CA PHE A 37 -23.47 6.42 -36.59
C PHE A 37 -23.38 7.71 -37.47
N VAL A 38 -24.11 7.80 -38.55
CA VAL A 38 -24.16 8.98 -39.40
C VAL A 38 -24.82 10.15 -38.66
N ARG A 39 -25.94 9.87 -37.97
CA ARG A 39 -26.64 10.87 -37.15
C ARG A 39 -25.76 11.36 -35.96
N LEU A 40 -25.02 10.47 -35.31
CA LEU A 40 -24.11 10.83 -34.24
C LEU A 40 -22.95 11.72 -34.74
N LYS A 41 -22.40 11.41 -35.93
CA LYS A 41 -21.34 12.18 -36.53
C LYS A 41 -21.81 13.60 -36.97
N SER A 42 -22.98 13.72 -37.59
CA SER A 42 -23.56 15.02 -37.97
C SER A 42 -23.86 15.86 -36.74
N TRP A 43 -24.49 15.27 -35.71
CA TRP A 43 -24.73 15.94 -34.44
C TRP A 43 -23.43 16.45 -33.79
N GLY A 44 -22.39 15.60 -33.73
CA GLY A 44 -21.10 15.98 -33.18
C GLY A 44 -20.44 17.12 -33.96
N TRP A 45 -20.58 17.18 -35.29
CA TRP A 45 -20.07 18.24 -36.10
C TRP A 45 -20.82 19.57 -35.91
N GLU A 46 -22.12 19.53 -35.83
CA GLU A 46 -22.97 20.67 -35.53
C GLU A 46 -22.71 21.24 -34.12
N ASN A 47 -22.42 20.36 -33.17
CA ASN A 47 -22.13 20.70 -31.77
C ASN A 47 -20.63 20.68 -31.47
N ARG A 48 -19.75 20.93 -32.47
CA ARG A 48 -18.31 20.82 -32.34
C ARG A 48 -17.72 21.57 -31.13
N THR A 49 -18.27 22.74 -30.79
CA THR A 49 -17.80 23.51 -29.63
C THR A 49 -18.08 22.77 -28.35
N PHE A 50 -19.27 22.22 -28.19
CA PHE A 50 -19.63 21.41 -27.01
C PHE A 50 -18.79 20.14 -26.93
N VAL A 51 -18.65 19.42 -28.04
CA VAL A 51 -17.82 18.21 -28.13
C VAL A 51 -16.36 18.51 -27.81
N SER A 52 -15.83 19.64 -28.28
CA SER A 52 -14.45 20.06 -27.98
C SER A 52 -14.25 20.42 -26.50
N ILE A 53 -15.21 21.13 -25.89
CA ILE A 53 -15.16 21.45 -24.47
C ILE A 53 -15.25 20.18 -23.63
N LEU A 54 -16.19 19.28 -23.94
CA LEU A 54 -16.31 18.00 -23.26
C LEU A 54 -15.05 17.16 -23.43
N GLY A 55 -14.49 17.10 -24.63
CA GLY A 55 -13.23 16.42 -24.92
C GLY A 55 -12.07 16.98 -24.08
N LEU A 56 -11.98 18.32 -23.96
CA LEU A 56 -10.98 18.96 -23.11
C LEU A 56 -11.12 18.55 -21.62
N PHE A 57 -12.35 18.51 -21.10
CA PHE A 57 -12.60 18.05 -19.72
C PHE A 57 -12.23 16.59 -19.54
N VAL A 58 -12.56 15.72 -20.49
CA VAL A 58 -12.16 14.31 -20.46
C VAL A 58 -10.64 14.16 -20.46
N VAL A 59 -9.94 14.90 -21.33
CA VAL A 59 -8.48 14.85 -21.35
C VAL A 59 -7.89 15.37 -20.04
N ALA A 60 -8.38 16.51 -19.53
CA ALA A 60 -7.92 17.03 -18.23
C ALA A 60 -8.14 16.03 -17.09
N TYR A 61 -9.30 15.37 -17.05
CA TYR A 61 -9.60 14.33 -16.08
C TYR A 61 -8.65 13.14 -16.19
N LEU A 62 -8.39 12.65 -17.42
CA LEU A 62 -7.45 11.56 -17.65
C LEU A 62 -6.02 11.93 -17.27
N VAL A 63 -5.60 13.17 -17.50
CA VAL A 63 -4.29 13.67 -17.07
C VAL A 63 -4.19 13.67 -15.53
N VAL A 64 -5.22 14.14 -14.83
CA VAL A 64 -5.25 14.15 -13.36
C VAL A 64 -5.19 12.74 -12.81
N ILE A 65 -6.02 11.83 -13.34
CA ILE A 65 -5.99 10.40 -12.90
C ILE A 65 -4.65 9.77 -13.22
N GLY A 66 -4.13 9.98 -14.43
CA GLY A 66 -2.81 9.47 -14.82
C GLY A 66 -1.72 9.96 -13.89
N TYR A 67 -1.70 11.25 -13.57
CA TYR A 67 -0.77 11.83 -12.61
C TYR A 67 -0.91 11.20 -11.22
N GLN A 68 -2.13 11.10 -10.68
CA GLN A 68 -2.36 10.48 -9.38
C GLN A 68 -1.93 9.01 -9.34
N THR A 69 -2.20 8.27 -10.41
CA THR A 69 -1.79 6.86 -10.53
C THR A 69 -0.26 6.74 -10.55
N LEU A 70 0.42 7.58 -11.32
CA LEU A 70 1.88 7.60 -11.39
C LEU A 70 2.51 7.97 -10.04
N MET A 71 1.96 8.97 -9.36
CA MET A 71 2.44 9.38 -8.03
C MET A 71 2.15 8.34 -6.95
N GLY A 72 1.19 7.44 -7.18
CA GLY A 72 0.87 6.33 -6.29
C GLY A 72 1.77 5.10 -6.46
N ILE A 73 2.60 5.05 -7.51
CA ILE A 73 3.51 3.92 -7.74
C ILE A 73 4.51 3.82 -6.59
N GLY A 74 4.57 2.66 -5.95
CA GLY A 74 5.45 2.41 -4.80
C GLY A 74 4.95 2.98 -3.47
N VAL A 75 3.79 3.63 -3.44
CA VAL A 75 3.15 4.12 -2.21
C VAL A 75 1.99 3.19 -1.85
N TYR A 76 2.21 2.36 -0.85
CA TYR A 76 1.21 1.37 -0.41
C TYR A 76 0.58 1.83 0.90
N GLN A 77 -0.47 2.65 0.82
CA GLN A 77 -1.25 3.03 2.00
C GLN A 77 -2.07 1.84 2.51
N GLY A 78 -1.98 1.58 3.82
CA GLY A 78 -2.73 0.49 4.46
C GLY A 78 -2.23 -0.92 4.09
N TYR A 79 -1.05 -1.05 3.49
CA TYR A 79 -0.45 -2.35 3.22
C TYR A 79 -0.01 -2.98 4.54
N THR A 80 -0.68 -4.05 4.92
CA THR A 80 -0.44 -4.81 6.17
C THR A 80 -0.26 -6.29 5.84
N PRO A 81 0.89 -6.68 5.27
CA PRO A 81 1.14 -8.09 4.95
C PRO A 81 1.29 -8.92 6.21
N ASP A 82 0.96 -10.20 6.11
CA ASP A 82 1.27 -11.15 7.17
C ASP A 82 2.79 -11.25 7.34
N GLN A 83 3.22 -11.22 8.60
CA GLN A 83 4.63 -11.34 8.96
C GLN A 83 4.94 -12.79 9.40
N PRO A 84 6.19 -13.26 9.25
CA PRO A 84 6.57 -14.61 9.65
C PRO A 84 6.31 -14.87 11.13
N VAL A 85 6.50 -13.85 11.97
CA VAL A 85 6.21 -13.86 13.40
C VAL A 85 5.30 -12.68 13.72
N LYS A 86 4.23 -12.90 14.47
CA LYS A 86 3.31 -11.85 14.93
C LYS A 86 3.96 -11.06 16.07
N PHE A 87 4.96 -10.25 15.73
CA PHE A 87 5.66 -9.40 16.67
C PHE A 87 4.81 -8.21 17.10
N ILE A 88 4.74 -7.95 18.41
CA ILE A 88 3.94 -6.85 18.98
C ILE A 88 4.85 -5.84 19.66
N HIS A 89 5.04 -4.68 19.06
CA HIS A 89 5.86 -3.61 19.62
C HIS A 89 5.34 -3.13 20.97
N SER A 90 4.02 -3.01 21.18
CA SER A 90 3.46 -2.52 22.45
C SER A 90 3.82 -3.42 23.62
N VAL A 91 3.89 -4.73 23.43
CA VAL A 91 4.32 -5.65 24.51
C VAL A 91 5.78 -5.42 24.87
N HIS A 92 6.65 -5.21 23.90
CA HIS A 92 8.09 -5.02 24.16
C HIS A 92 8.40 -3.62 24.70
N VAL A 93 7.87 -2.58 24.06
CA VAL A 93 8.21 -1.19 24.36
C VAL A 93 7.34 -0.62 25.49
N CYS A 94 6.02 -0.84 25.46
CA CYS A 94 5.13 -0.21 26.42
C CYS A 94 4.95 -1.03 27.69
N GLU A 95 4.88 -2.37 27.59
CA GLU A 95 4.67 -3.23 28.76
C GLU A 95 5.99 -3.64 29.44
N ASN A 96 7.07 -3.84 28.66
CA ASN A 96 8.36 -4.30 29.16
C ASN A 96 9.47 -3.23 29.07
N GLU A 97 9.16 -2.02 28.62
CA GLU A 97 10.08 -0.86 28.58
C GLU A 97 11.39 -1.14 27.83
N VAL A 98 11.37 -2.02 26.82
CA VAL A 98 12.54 -2.31 26.00
C VAL A 98 12.79 -1.12 25.06
N ASP A 99 13.99 -0.56 25.11
CA ASP A 99 14.39 0.55 24.27
C ASP A 99 14.33 0.19 22.78
N CYS A 100 13.83 1.11 21.95
CA CYS A 100 13.72 0.91 20.50
C CYS A 100 15.07 0.57 19.86
N GLN A 101 16.13 1.19 20.34
CA GLN A 101 17.49 1.08 19.80
C GLN A 101 18.15 -0.25 20.19
N TYR A 102 17.64 -0.93 21.20
CA TYR A 102 18.10 -2.28 21.53
C TYR A 102 17.94 -3.24 20.34
N CYS A 103 16.82 -3.10 19.62
CA CYS A 103 16.52 -3.91 18.44
C CYS A 103 16.93 -3.19 17.14
N HIS A 104 16.72 -1.89 17.06
CA HIS A 104 16.96 -1.07 15.87
C HIS A 104 18.27 -0.27 15.97
N HIS A 105 19.35 -0.91 16.40
CA HIS A 105 20.66 -0.25 16.62
C HIS A 105 21.21 0.42 15.36
N SER A 106 20.91 -0.09 14.17
CA SER A 106 21.35 0.52 12.91
C SER A 106 20.74 1.90 12.62
N ALA A 107 19.68 2.29 13.35
CA ALA A 107 19.05 3.60 13.22
C ALA A 107 20.02 4.75 13.57
N TYR A 108 21.03 4.51 14.41
CA TYR A 108 22.04 5.52 14.74
C TYR A 108 23.08 5.77 13.65
N GLU A 109 23.35 4.75 12.84
CA GLU A 109 24.50 4.77 11.91
C GLU A 109 24.05 4.83 10.46
N SER A 110 22.75 4.62 10.21
CA SER A 110 22.21 4.41 8.87
C SER A 110 20.91 5.18 8.64
N LYS A 111 20.63 5.41 7.36
CA LYS A 111 19.29 5.88 6.94
C LYS A 111 18.19 4.86 7.23
N HIS A 112 18.53 3.59 7.41
CA HIS A 112 17.59 2.51 7.67
C HIS A 112 17.66 2.08 9.14
N ALA A 113 16.52 1.98 9.81
CA ALA A 113 16.45 1.45 11.17
C ALA A 113 16.86 -0.03 11.25
N GLY A 114 16.67 -0.76 10.15
CA GLY A 114 16.96 -2.19 10.10
C GLY A 114 15.94 -3.05 10.87
N ILE A 115 15.98 -4.34 10.61
CA ILE A 115 15.28 -5.36 11.40
C ILE A 115 16.36 -6.13 12.15
N PRO A 116 16.23 -6.34 13.48
CA PRO A 116 17.23 -7.05 14.25
C PRO A 116 17.37 -8.50 13.76
N SER A 117 18.58 -9.04 13.90
CA SER A 117 18.77 -10.48 13.68
C SER A 117 18.00 -11.29 14.72
N THR A 118 17.62 -12.51 14.37
CA THR A 118 16.87 -13.42 15.26
C THR A 118 17.62 -13.70 16.56
N ASN A 119 18.95 -13.62 16.56
CA ASN A 119 19.76 -13.76 17.75
C ASN A 119 19.48 -12.68 18.82
N VAL A 120 19.11 -11.48 18.42
CA VAL A 120 18.73 -10.41 19.38
C VAL A 120 17.48 -10.81 20.17
N CYS A 121 16.53 -11.45 19.51
CA CYS A 121 15.32 -11.97 20.16
C CYS A 121 15.68 -12.98 21.26
N MET A 122 16.70 -13.81 21.01
CA MET A 122 17.14 -14.87 21.92
C MET A 122 17.81 -14.37 23.17
N ASN A 123 18.25 -13.10 23.24
CA ASN A 123 18.79 -12.55 24.47
C ASN A 123 17.79 -12.63 25.63
N CYS A 124 16.48 -12.48 25.34
CA CYS A 124 15.40 -12.59 26.31
C CYS A 124 14.62 -13.91 26.15
N HIS A 125 14.38 -14.36 24.92
CA HIS A 125 13.51 -15.49 24.66
C HIS A 125 14.14 -16.87 24.96
N LYS A 126 15.41 -16.95 25.31
CA LYS A 126 15.96 -18.16 25.98
C LYS A 126 15.27 -18.43 27.33
N ALA A 127 14.91 -17.37 28.06
CA ALA A 127 14.27 -17.45 29.36
C ALA A 127 12.74 -17.25 29.24
N VAL A 128 12.32 -16.29 28.42
CA VAL A 128 10.89 -15.98 28.21
C VAL A 128 10.35 -16.84 27.07
N LYS A 129 9.86 -18.03 27.42
CA LYS A 129 9.39 -19.04 26.46
C LYS A 129 7.92 -18.84 26.04
N LYS A 130 7.17 -17.99 26.75
CA LYS A 130 5.75 -17.78 26.56
C LYS A 130 5.42 -16.31 26.50
N GLY A 131 4.78 -15.89 25.41
CA GLY A 131 4.30 -14.52 25.21
C GLY A 131 2.91 -14.30 25.83
N SER A 132 2.64 -13.06 26.26
CA SER A 132 1.36 -12.68 26.87
C SER A 132 0.17 -12.75 25.89
N ARG A 133 0.39 -12.55 24.60
CA ARG A 133 -0.67 -12.48 23.59
C ARG A 133 -0.87 -13.76 22.79
N TYR A 134 0.22 -14.40 22.36
CA TYR A 134 0.17 -15.55 21.45
C TYR A 134 0.74 -16.83 22.08
N GLY A 135 1.00 -16.82 23.40
CA GLY A 135 1.54 -18.00 24.08
C GLY A 135 2.93 -18.39 23.57
N GLU A 136 3.11 -19.66 23.31
CA GLU A 136 4.39 -20.24 22.87
C GLU A 136 4.53 -20.32 21.37
N VAL A 137 3.43 -20.15 20.60
CA VAL A 137 3.39 -20.40 19.15
C VAL A 137 4.35 -19.50 18.39
N GLU A 138 4.27 -18.18 18.59
CA GLU A 138 5.09 -17.22 17.84
C GLU A 138 6.56 -17.26 18.28
N ILE A 139 6.83 -17.55 19.55
CA ILE A 139 8.19 -17.73 20.06
C ILE A 139 8.78 -19.04 19.51
N GLY A 140 7.97 -20.10 19.38
CA GLY A 140 8.39 -21.35 18.77
C GLY A 140 8.91 -21.20 17.33
N LYS A 141 8.36 -20.27 16.57
CA LYS A 141 8.88 -19.94 15.22
C LYS A 141 10.29 -19.33 15.27
N ILE A 142 10.59 -18.54 16.29
CA ILE A 142 11.94 -18.01 16.53
C ILE A 142 12.90 -19.15 16.82
N TYR A 143 12.50 -20.09 17.68
CA TYR A 143 13.31 -21.27 18.02
C TYR A 143 13.58 -22.14 16.80
N ALA A 144 12.54 -22.40 16.01
CA ALA A 144 12.69 -23.16 14.77
C ALA A 144 13.64 -22.47 13.79
N ALA A 145 13.55 -21.15 13.67
CA ALA A 145 14.37 -20.38 12.73
C ALA A 145 15.88 -20.42 13.05
N ILE A 146 16.24 -20.61 14.31
CA ILE A 146 17.66 -20.60 14.75
C ILE A 146 18.15 -21.95 15.26
N GLY A 147 17.28 -22.97 15.26
CA GLY A 147 17.62 -24.29 15.77
C GLY A 147 17.85 -24.32 17.29
N PHE A 148 17.02 -23.61 18.07
CA PHE A 148 17.08 -23.64 19.52
C PHE A 148 16.02 -24.59 20.10
N ASP A 149 16.47 -25.52 20.95
CA ASP A 149 15.56 -26.39 21.69
C ASP A 149 15.23 -25.78 23.07
N PRO A 150 13.98 -25.34 23.29
CA PRO A 150 13.58 -24.75 24.55
C PRO A 150 13.55 -25.73 25.73
N GLU A 151 13.47 -27.06 25.50
CA GLU A 151 13.44 -28.06 26.55
C GLU A 151 14.84 -28.31 27.14
N THR A 152 15.82 -28.44 26.26
CA THR A 152 17.23 -28.64 26.66
C THR A 152 17.97 -27.33 26.90
N GLY A 153 17.46 -26.22 26.37
CA GLY A 153 18.10 -24.91 26.45
C GLY A 153 19.35 -24.79 25.57
N THR A 154 19.52 -25.67 24.61
CA THR A 154 20.72 -25.77 23.75
C THR A 154 20.37 -25.47 22.30
N TYR A 155 21.39 -25.04 21.54
CA TYR A 155 21.29 -24.96 20.08
C TYR A 155 21.61 -26.33 19.48
N LEU A 156 20.85 -26.73 18.48
CA LEU A 156 21.10 -27.94 17.72
C LEU A 156 22.32 -27.73 16.84
N ASP A 157 23.32 -28.59 17.01
CA ASP A 157 24.61 -28.45 16.35
C ASP A 157 24.52 -28.53 14.83
N GLY A 158 25.14 -27.58 14.18
CA GLY A 158 25.65 -27.48 12.80
C GLY A 158 24.81 -27.95 11.60
N GLU A 159 24.07 -29.02 11.72
CA GLU A 159 23.12 -29.49 10.69
C GLU A 159 21.68 -29.25 11.08
N GLY A 160 21.45 -28.71 12.27
CA GLY A 160 20.16 -28.67 12.95
C GLY A 160 19.39 -27.34 12.88
N GLN A 161 19.62 -26.49 11.90
CA GLN A 161 18.67 -25.39 11.65
C GLN A 161 17.23 -25.92 11.36
N ASN A 162 17.11 -27.20 11.11
CA ASN A 162 15.86 -27.90 10.81
C ASN A 162 15.38 -28.82 11.95
N GLY A 163 16.00 -28.80 13.13
CA GLY A 163 15.75 -29.81 14.15
C GLY A 163 14.59 -29.53 15.08
N TYR A 164 14.23 -28.25 15.32
CA TYR A 164 13.08 -27.90 16.13
C TYR A 164 11.89 -27.60 15.21
N GLN A 165 10.92 -28.51 15.22
CA GLN A 165 9.62 -28.26 14.60
C GLN A 165 8.70 -27.62 15.66
N SER A 166 8.15 -26.47 15.35
CA SER A 166 7.08 -25.90 16.17
C SER A 166 5.93 -26.91 16.21
N PRO A 167 5.47 -27.33 17.40
CA PRO A 167 4.43 -28.36 17.52
C PRO A 167 3.08 -27.98 16.88
N GLN A 168 2.92 -26.75 16.46
CA GLN A 168 1.63 -26.18 16.05
C GLN A 168 1.63 -25.51 14.68
N ASP A 169 2.75 -25.54 13.93
CA ASP A 169 2.86 -24.89 12.65
C ASP A 169 3.82 -25.64 11.74
N ASP A 170 3.54 -25.64 10.42
CA ASP A 170 4.39 -26.24 9.38
C ASP A 170 5.72 -25.48 9.15
N PHE A 171 6.13 -24.64 10.11
CA PHE A 171 7.36 -23.85 10.02
C PHE A 171 8.59 -24.75 10.22
N GLN A 172 9.30 -25.02 9.13
CA GLN A 172 10.44 -25.92 9.07
C GLN A 172 11.80 -25.22 9.14
N GLY A 173 12.04 -24.43 10.20
CA GLY A 173 13.37 -23.89 10.47
C GLY A 173 13.99 -22.99 9.39
N GLU A 174 13.17 -22.37 8.53
CA GLU A 174 13.64 -21.38 7.58
C GLU A 174 13.98 -20.04 8.28
N PRO A 175 14.97 -19.30 7.77
CA PRO A 175 15.24 -17.95 8.27
C PRO A 175 14.01 -17.06 8.19
N LEU A 176 13.75 -16.26 9.23
CA LEU A 176 12.62 -15.33 9.28
C LEU A 176 12.76 -14.29 8.15
N LYS A 177 11.89 -14.37 7.15
CA LYS A 177 11.82 -13.43 6.03
C LYS A 177 10.74 -12.40 6.28
N TRP A 178 11.13 -11.26 6.83
CA TRP A 178 10.20 -10.17 7.11
C TRP A 178 9.70 -9.49 5.84
N ASN A 179 8.40 -9.28 5.76
CA ASN A 179 7.79 -8.51 4.68
C ASN A 179 7.99 -7.00 4.94
N LYS A 180 8.58 -6.31 3.97
CA LYS A 180 8.81 -4.87 4.06
C LYS A 180 7.48 -4.13 4.01
N VAL A 181 7.12 -3.43 5.09
CA VAL A 181 5.85 -2.69 5.21
C VAL A 181 5.98 -1.27 4.69
N HIS A 182 7.09 -0.59 5.01
CA HIS A 182 7.31 0.80 4.61
C HIS A 182 8.22 0.87 3.39
N ASN A 183 7.72 1.51 2.35
CA ASN A 183 8.47 1.84 1.17
C ASN A 183 8.27 3.32 0.86
N LEU A 184 9.31 4.13 1.08
CA LEU A 184 9.27 5.53 0.69
C LEU A 184 9.39 5.64 -0.83
N PRO A 185 8.66 6.57 -1.48
CA PRO A 185 8.89 6.91 -2.88
C PRO A 185 10.36 7.29 -3.12
N ASP A 186 10.91 6.94 -4.27
CA ASP A 186 12.33 7.13 -4.59
C ASP A 186 12.78 8.59 -4.52
N HIS A 187 11.85 9.54 -4.67
CA HIS A 187 12.12 10.98 -4.58
C HIS A 187 12.11 11.52 -3.14
N VAL A 188 11.77 10.68 -2.14
CA VAL A 188 11.77 11.06 -0.73
C VAL A 188 12.98 10.46 -0.03
N PHE A 189 13.82 11.31 0.53
CA PHE A 189 14.94 10.90 1.37
C PHE A 189 14.58 11.09 2.84
N PHE A 190 14.63 9.99 3.61
CA PHE A 190 14.50 10.02 5.06
C PHE A 190 15.65 9.25 5.70
N SER A 191 16.32 9.86 6.66
CA SER A 191 17.39 9.22 7.43
C SER A 191 16.98 9.09 8.89
N HIS A 192 16.92 7.87 9.39
CA HIS A 192 16.65 7.61 10.82
C HIS A 192 17.74 8.21 11.70
N GLN A 193 19.00 8.13 11.29
CA GLN A 193 20.15 8.67 12.04
C GLN A 193 19.97 10.14 12.44
N GLN A 194 19.36 10.96 11.60
CA GLN A 194 19.14 12.38 11.88
C GLN A 194 17.93 12.65 12.79
N HIS A 195 17.11 11.65 13.08
CA HIS A 195 15.87 11.79 13.82
C HIS A 195 15.84 11.07 15.17
N VAL A 196 16.78 10.15 15.42
CA VAL A 196 16.82 9.33 16.64
C VAL A 196 17.93 9.77 17.62
N VAL A 197 18.57 10.88 17.36
CA VAL A 197 19.61 11.46 18.24
C VAL A 197 18.96 12.33 19.31
#